data_08b3864758911dcf00f2715d022de3ed
#
_entry.id   08b3864758911dcf00f2715d022de3ed
#
_cell.length_a   1.000
_cell.length_b   1.000
_cell.length_c   1.000
_cell.angle_alpha   90.00
_cell.angle_beta   90.00
_cell.angle_gamma   90.00
#
_symmetry.space_group_name_H-M   'P 1'
#
loop_
_entity.id
_entity.type
_entity.pdbx_description
1 polymer ?
#
loop_
_entity_poly.entity_id
_entity_poly.type
_entity_poly.pdbx_seq_one_letter_code
_entity_poly.pdbx_strand_id
1 'polypeptide(L)'
;MYWIPKLHKIPYKQRYIAGSSSCSTKELSIRLTKILSAVKEGLQKYCETVYSRSGINHMWILKNSKELLDNFKSRSFSEISSIKTFDFSTLYTTIPHVKLKNRLKEIIHNAFQHKNGSIRYKFITLGFHKAYFVNSDKQKGKTCYTKEQVVSMLEFLIDNIFVEFGGRLFQQIVGIPMGTNCAPLLADLFLFSYESEFLQTLVKNKKIKEARLFNFTFRYIDDVLSINNPNFSDWIPLIYPPELEIKETTDTASSASFLDLYLEFDIHSHLSTRIYDKRDDFNFEIINFPHLSSNIPTSPAYGIYISQLIRYSRACSSYSDFVKRHQCLSRKLMNQGYVKERLVLFLKKFIGRYPELVDKYSVSTSQIIHDGLEV
;
A
#
# COMPACT_ATOMS: atom_id res chain seq x y z
N MET A 1 -21.49 -10.33 8.04
CA MET A 1 -20.72 -9.06 8.26
C MET A 1 -20.51 -8.87 9.76
N TYR A 2 -19.34 -8.39 10.17
CA TYR A 2 -19.02 -8.01 11.55
C TYR A 2 -18.34 -6.64 11.54
N TRP A 3 -18.23 -6.02 12.70
CA TRP A 3 -17.61 -4.71 12.84
C TRP A 3 -16.44 -4.73 13.81
N ILE A 4 -15.46 -3.84 13.57
CA ILE A 4 -14.29 -3.63 14.41
C ILE A 4 -14.28 -2.17 14.85
N PRO A 5 -14.20 -1.88 16.17
CA PRO A 5 -14.16 -0.51 16.65
C PRO A 5 -12.81 0.15 16.28
N LYS A 6 -12.87 1.41 15.83
CA LYS A 6 -11.71 2.29 15.63
C LYS A 6 -11.54 3.16 16.87
N LEU A 7 -10.90 2.63 17.91
CA LEU A 7 -10.76 3.29 19.22
C LEU A 7 -9.89 4.57 19.17
N HIS A 8 -9.05 4.72 18.15
CA HIS A 8 -8.20 5.89 17.91
C HIS A 8 -8.94 7.08 17.28
N LYS A 9 -10.23 6.96 16.96
CA LYS A 9 -11.04 8.06 16.41
C LYS A 9 -11.98 8.63 17.48
N ILE A 10 -12.10 9.95 17.50
CA ILE A 10 -13.04 10.65 18.39
C ILE A 10 -14.03 11.44 17.52
N PRO A 11 -15.35 11.18 17.59
CA PRO A 11 -15.98 10.06 18.32
C PRO A 11 -15.57 8.69 17.75
N TYR A 12 -15.72 7.63 18.55
CA TYR A 12 -15.40 6.26 18.12
C TYR A 12 -16.14 5.90 16.85
N LYS A 13 -15.39 5.36 15.87
CA LYS A 13 -15.93 4.91 14.59
C LYS A 13 -15.87 3.38 14.50
N GLN A 14 -16.59 2.82 13.56
CA GLN A 14 -16.62 1.38 13.30
C GLN A 14 -16.12 1.10 11.88
N ARG A 15 -15.50 -0.05 11.69
CA ARG A 15 -15.17 -0.61 10.38
C ARG A 15 -15.99 -1.87 10.20
N TYR A 16 -16.77 -1.93 9.14
CA TYR A 16 -17.56 -3.11 8.79
C TYR A 16 -16.74 -4.01 7.87
N ILE A 17 -16.62 -5.28 8.24
CA ILE A 17 -15.89 -6.30 7.47
C ILE A 17 -16.89 -7.35 6.99
N ALA A 18 -16.90 -7.59 5.69
CA ALA A 18 -17.66 -8.68 5.08
C ALA A 18 -16.74 -9.90 4.92
N GLY A 19 -16.87 -10.91 5.79
CA GLY A 19 -16.14 -12.15 5.64
C GLY A 19 -16.57 -12.87 4.37
N SER A 20 -15.63 -13.15 3.45
CA SER A 20 -15.91 -13.79 2.15
C SER A 20 -15.53 -15.28 2.09
N SER A 21 -15.22 -15.90 3.24
CA SER A 21 -14.72 -17.30 3.28
C SER A 21 -15.70 -18.30 2.68
N SER A 22 -17.01 -18.11 2.88
CA SER A 22 -18.08 -18.99 2.38
C SER A 22 -18.94 -18.35 1.30
N CYS A 23 -18.44 -17.27 0.66
CA CYS A 23 -19.18 -16.58 -0.40
C CYS A 23 -19.08 -17.39 -1.72
N SER A 24 -20.21 -17.55 -2.44
CA SER A 24 -20.26 -18.24 -3.74
C SER A 24 -19.37 -17.57 -4.80
N THR A 25 -19.16 -16.26 -4.71
CA THR A 25 -18.30 -15.48 -5.62
C THR A 25 -16.82 -15.48 -5.24
N LYS A 26 -16.40 -16.19 -4.18
CA LYS A 26 -15.02 -16.20 -3.69
C LYS A 26 -14.02 -16.67 -4.74
N GLU A 27 -14.28 -17.80 -5.40
CA GLU A 27 -13.39 -18.32 -6.45
C GLU A 27 -13.25 -17.36 -7.62
N LEU A 28 -14.34 -16.71 -8.02
CA LEU A 28 -14.32 -15.67 -9.04
C LEU A 28 -13.45 -14.49 -8.60
N SER A 29 -13.59 -14.04 -7.35
CA SER A 29 -12.78 -12.95 -6.79
C SER A 29 -11.28 -13.30 -6.72
N ILE A 30 -10.91 -14.54 -6.37
CA ILE A 30 -9.52 -15.02 -6.39
C ILE A 30 -8.96 -15.01 -7.82
N ARG A 31 -9.71 -15.49 -8.81
CA ARG A 31 -9.31 -15.45 -10.23
C ARG A 31 -9.12 -14.02 -10.73
N LEU A 32 -10.08 -13.13 -10.43
CA LEU A 32 -9.99 -11.72 -10.76
C LEU A 32 -8.81 -11.05 -10.06
N THR A 33 -8.48 -11.41 -8.84
CA THR A 33 -7.28 -10.90 -8.15
C THR A 33 -6.01 -11.16 -8.96
N LYS A 34 -5.82 -12.39 -9.48
CA LYS A 34 -4.67 -12.74 -10.33
C LYS A 34 -4.68 -11.98 -11.66
N ILE A 35 -5.83 -11.87 -12.30
CA ILE A 35 -6.00 -11.16 -13.57
C ILE A 35 -5.73 -9.65 -13.41
N LEU A 36 -6.36 -9.01 -12.44
CA LEU A 36 -6.20 -7.58 -12.18
C LEU A 36 -4.79 -7.23 -11.69
N SER A 37 -4.12 -8.15 -10.98
CA SER A 37 -2.70 -7.99 -10.65
C SER A 37 -1.83 -7.94 -11.91
N ALA A 38 -2.07 -8.82 -12.89
CA ALA A 38 -1.34 -8.79 -14.15
C ALA A 38 -1.65 -7.54 -14.99
N VAL A 39 -2.90 -7.05 -14.95
CA VAL A 39 -3.29 -5.76 -15.55
C VAL A 39 -2.50 -4.62 -14.88
N LYS A 40 -2.49 -4.55 -13.55
CA LYS A 40 -1.74 -3.53 -12.79
C LYS A 40 -0.24 -3.57 -13.10
N GLU A 41 0.37 -4.76 -13.16
CA GLU A 41 1.79 -4.92 -13.55
C GLU A 41 2.06 -4.42 -14.98
N GLY A 42 1.16 -4.68 -15.91
CA GLY A 42 1.24 -4.19 -17.28
C GLY A 42 1.17 -2.65 -17.34
N LEU A 43 0.25 -2.05 -16.59
CA LEU A 43 0.11 -0.58 -16.48
C LEU A 43 1.35 0.04 -15.83
N GLN A 44 1.89 -0.57 -14.78
CA GLN A 44 3.11 -0.09 -14.12
C GLN A 44 4.27 -0.01 -15.11
N LYS A 45 4.55 -1.08 -15.86
CA LYS A 45 5.60 -1.12 -16.89
C LYS A 45 5.37 -0.07 -17.98
N TYR A 46 4.12 0.14 -18.36
CA TYR A 46 3.76 1.19 -19.32
C TYR A 46 4.08 2.58 -18.77
N CYS A 47 3.66 2.88 -17.54
CA CYS A 47 3.91 4.14 -16.87
C CYS A 47 5.41 4.40 -16.65
N GLU A 48 6.19 3.36 -16.31
CA GLU A 48 7.67 3.44 -16.24
C GLU A 48 8.29 3.84 -17.59
N THR A 49 7.79 3.27 -18.69
CA THR A 49 8.22 3.66 -20.05
C THR A 49 7.82 5.09 -20.39
N VAL A 50 6.64 5.54 -19.97
CA VAL A 50 6.20 6.93 -20.16
C VAL A 50 7.08 7.87 -19.33
N TYR A 51 7.35 7.51 -18.07
CA TYR A 51 8.21 8.31 -17.20
C TYR A 51 9.62 8.49 -17.76
N SER A 52 10.24 7.42 -18.28
CA SER A 52 11.59 7.51 -18.89
C SER A 52 11.66 8.44 -20.10
N ARG A 53 10.54 8.71 -20.79
CA ARG A 53 10.46 9.57 -21.99
C ARG A 53 10.02 10.99 -21.68
N SER A 54 9.07 11.17 -20.75
CA SER A 54 8.40 12.45 -20.48
C SER A 54 8.87 13.12 -19.19
N GLY A 55 9.47 12.35 -18.28
CA GLY A 55 9.76 12.78 -16.92
C GLY A 55 8.51 13.04 -16.07
N ILE A 56 7.35 12.44 -16.42
CA ILE A 56 6.09 12.59 -15.69
C ILE A 56 5.64 11.24 -15.14
N ASN A 57 5.46 11.16 -13.82
CA ASN A 57 5.04 9.95 -13.13
C ASN A 57 3.52 9.78 -13.17
N HIS A 58 3.04 8.82 -13.97
CA HIS A 58 1.61 8.47 -14.07
C HIS A 58 1.17 7.37 -13.11
N MET A 59 2.10 6.75 -12.37
CA MET A 59 1.78 5.64 -11.46
C MET A 59 2.08 6.06 -10.03
N TRP A 60 1.01 6.35 -9.27
CA TRP A 60 1.13 6.74 -7.86
C TRP A 60 0.99 5.56 -6.89
N ILE A 61 0.47 4.43 -7.36
CA ILE A 61 0.17 3.27 -6.52
C ILE A 61 1.45 2.65 -5.96
N LEU A 62 1.53 2.58 -4.63
CA LEU A 62 2.57 1.86 -3.89
C LEU A 62 2.10 0.45 -3.49
N LYS A 63 3.05 -0.46 -3.33
CA LYS A 63 2.84 -1.79 -2.75
C LYS A 63 2.99 -1.80 -1.23
N ASN A 64 3.88 -0.98 -0.71
CA ASN A 64 4.20 -0.86 0.72
C ASN A 64 5.16 0.31 0.98
N SER A 65 5.43 0.59 2.24
CA SER A 65 6.37 1.64 2.66
C SER A 65 7.83 1.41 2.22
N LYS A 66 8.23 0.15 2.00
CA LYS A 66 9.58 -0.14 1.47
C LYS A 66 9.74 0.44 0.07
N GLU A 67 8.75 0.27 -0.82
CA GLU A 67 8.80 0.84 -2.17
C GLU A 67 8.87 2.38 -2.13
N LEU A 68 8.21 3.02 -1.17
CA LEU A 68 8.34 4.46 -0.94
C LEU A 68 9.79 4.85 -0.58
N LEU A 69 10.39 4.15 0.38
CA LEU A 69 11.79 4.38 0.76
C LEU A 69 12.78 4.14 -0.39
N ASP A 70 12.53 3.11 -1.20
CA ASP A 70 13.33 2.83 -2.39
C ASP A 70 13.18 3.95 -3.45
N ASN A 71 11.98 4.52 -3.61
CA ASN A 71 11.77 5.70 -4.44
C ASN A 71 12.51 6.93 -3.92
N PHE A 72 12.55 7.15 -2.60
CA PHE A 72 13.31 8.26 -2.00
C PHE A 72 14.81 8.14 -2.25
N LYS A 73 15.36 6.92 -2.19
CA LYS A 73 16.78 6.66 -2.48
C LYS A 73 17.13 6.84 -3.97
N SER A 74 16.24 6.43 -4.86
CA SER A 74 16.49 6.45 -6.32
C SER A 74 16.27 7.82 -6.96
N ARG A 75 15.45 8.65 -6.35
CA ARG A 75 15.12 10.00 -6.84
C ARG A 75 15.73 11.01 -5.88
N SER A 76 16.84 11.62 -6.30
CA SER A 76 17.44 12.72 -5.53
C SER A 76 16.44 13.86 -5.39
N PHE A 77 16.00 14.12 -4.15
CA PHE A 77 15.32 15.37 -3.85
C PHE A 77 16.39 16.45 -3.76
N SER A 78 16.35 17.42 -4.66
CA SER A 78 17.23 18.59 -4.55
C SER A 78 16.86 19.43 -3.33
N GLU A 79 15.56 19.60 -3.11
CA GLU A 79 15.00 20.34 -1.97
C GLU A 79 13.58 19.85 -1.72
N ILE A 80 13.20 19.68 -0.45
CA ILE A 80 11.83 19.42 -0.04
C ILE A 80 11.23 20.70 0.51
N SER A 81 10.14 21.15 -0.11
CA SER A 81 9.44 22.39 0.25
C SER A 81 8.09 22.13 0.92
N SER A 82 7.51 20.95 0.73
CA SER A 82 6.23 20.60 1.33
C SER A 82 6.03 19.10 1.41
N ILE A 83 5.35 18.64 2.45
CA ILE A 83 4.82 17.29 2.61
C ILE A 83 3.33 17.42 2.91
N LYS A 84 2.49 16.73 2.14
CA LYS A 84 1.04 16.72 2.33
C LYS A 84 0.54 15.28 2.31
N THR A 85 -0.33 14.93 3.26
CA THR A 85 -1.00 13.62 3.29
C THR A 85 -2.51 13.78 3.29
N PHE A 86 -3.19 12.81 2.67
CA PHE A 86 -4.64 12.79 2.52
C PHE A 86 -5.17 11.38 2.73
N ASP A 87 -6.41 11.27 3.22
CA ASP A 87 -7.13 10.02 3.46
C ASP A 87 -8.49 10.06 2.76
N PHE A 88 -8.83 9.01 2.01
CA PHE A 88 -10.18 8.82 1.49
C PHE A 88 -11.08 8.29 2.60
N SER A 89 -11.92 9.14 3.16
CA SER A 89 -12.70 8.85 4.37
C SER A 89 -13.63 7.64 4.24
N THR A 90 -14.14 7.36 3.03
CA THR A 90 -15.20 6.38 2.77
C THR A 90 -15.02 5.59 1.47
N LEU A 91 -13.80 5.46 0.96
CA LEU A 91 -13.50 4.88 -0.36
C LEU A 91 -14.33 3.62 -0.67
N TYR A 92 -14.24 2.62 0.21
CA TYR A 92 -14.89 1.32 -0.02
C TYR A 92 -16.42 1.34 0.06
N THR A 93 -17.03 2.39 0.61
CA THR A 93 -18.47 2.48 0.82
C THR A 93 -19.17 3.42 -0.13
N THR A 94 -18.44 4.24 -0.88
CA THR A 94 -19.01 5.32 -1.71
C THR A 94 -18.80 5.15 -3.21
N ILE A 95 -17.92 4.21 -3.65
CA ILE A 95 -17.67 3.99 -5.07
C ILE A 95 -18.96 3.54 -5.80
N PRO A 96 -19.48 4.30 -6.76
CA PRO A 96 -20.68 3.89 -7.53
C PRO A 96 -20.35 2.73 -8.48
N HIS A 97 -21.14 1.65 -8.45
CA HIS A 97 -20.92 0.45 -9.27
C HIS A 97 -20.83 0.73 -10.76
N VAL A 98 -21.68 1.63 -11.28
CA VAL A 98 -21.69 2.01 -12.71
C VAL A 98 -20.34 2.65 -13.10
N LYS A 99 -19.87 3.62 -12.32
CA LYS A 99 -18.56 4.25 -12.57
C LYS A 99 -17.41 3.25 -12.44
N LEU A 100 -17.45 2.39 -11.42
CA LEU A 100 -16.45 1.34 -11.20
C LEU A 100 -16.35 0.41 -12.41
N LYS A 101 -17.47 -0.14 -12.86
CA LYS A 101 -17.53 -1.04 -14.04
C LYS A 101 -16.98 -0.37 -15.29
N ASN A 102 -17.42 0.85 -15.58
CA ASN A 102 -17.00 1.56 -16.79
C ASN A 102 -15.49 1.86 -16.79
N ARG A 103 -14.96 2.39 -15.69
CA ARG A 103 -13.54 2.70 -15.55
C ARG A 103 -12.64 1.47 -15.63
N LEU A 104 -13.03 0.39 -14.97
CA LEU A 104 -12.27 -0.86 -15.01
C LEU A 104 -12.34 -1.56 -16.37
N LYS A 105 -13.49 -1.46 -17.07
CA LYS A 105 -13.63 -1.94 -18.44
C LYS A 105 -12.64 -1.25 -19.38
N GLU A 106 -12.53 0.06 -19.32
CA GLU A 106 -11.56 0.83 -20.10
C GLU A 106 -10.10 0.41 -19.79
N ILE A 107 -9.76 0.28 -18.51
CA ILE A 107 -8.44 -0.19 -18.08
C ILE A 107 -8.12 -1.58 -18.62
N ILE A 108 -9.06 -2.52 -18.51
CA ILE A 108 -8.90 -3.87 -19.04
C ILE A 108 -8.73 -3.84 -20.56
N HIS A 109 -9.56 -3.06 -21.28
CA HIS A 109 -9.43 -2.91 -22.72
C HIS A 109 -8.05 -2.38 -23.13
N ASN A 110 -7.57 -1.35 -22.46
CA ASN A 110 -6.27 -0.74 -22.73
C ASN A 110 -5.11 -1.71 -22.45
N ALA A 111 -5.23 -2.58 -21.43
CA ALA A 111 -4.21 -3.58 -21.11
C ALA A 111 -4.04 -4.66 -22.20
N PHE A 112 -5.09 -4.92 -23.01
CA PHE A 112 -5.06 -5.84 -24.13
C PHE A 112 -4.63 -5.20 -25.45
N GLN A 113 -4.52 -3.87 -25.54
CA GLN A 113 -4.27 -3.14 -26.77
C GLN A 113 -2.87 -2.53 -26.83
N HIS A 114 -2.39 -2.29 -28.04
CA HIS A 114 -1.26 -1.40 -28.31
C HIS A 114 -1.69 0.07 -28.27
N LYS A 115 -0.74 0.98 -28.18
CA LYS A 115 -0.96 2.43 -28.23
C LYS A 115 -1.74 2.92 -29.47
N ASN A 116 -1.63 2.22 -30.57
CA ASN A 116 -2.35 2.51 -31.81
C ASN A 116 -3.76 1.90 -31.88
N GLY A 117 -4.27 1.34 -30.79
CA GLY A 117 -5.58 0.72 -30.71
C GLY A 117 -5.67 -0.71 -31.26
N SER A 118 -4.61 -1.25 -31.86
CA SER A 118 -4.59 -2.64 -32.31
C SER A 118 -4.49 -3.64 -31.14
N ILE A 119 -4.95 -4.86 -31.35
CA ILE A 119 -4.90 -5.90 -30.32
C ILE A 119 -3.44 -6.32 -30.11
N ARG A 120 -2.94 -6.12 -28.89
CA ARG A 120 -1.61 -6.57 -28.46
C ARG A 120 -1.63 -8.03 -27.97
N TYR A 121 -2.62 -8.35 -27.16
CA TYR A 121 -2.81 -9.68 -26.59
C TYR A 121 -4.25 -10.13 -26.81
N LYS A 122 -4.42 -11.42 -27.18
CA LYS A 122 -5.74 -12.01 -27.38
C LYS A 122 -6.34 -12.57 -26.11
N PHE A 123 -5.50 -13.05 -25.20
CA PHE A 123 -5.93 -13.75 -23.99
C PHE A 123 -5.08 -13.34 -22.78
N ILE A 124 -5.65 -13.55 -21.59
CA ILE A 124 -4.95 -13.64 -20.32
C ILE A 124 -5.13 -15.05 -19.76
N THR A 125 -4.04 -15.70 -19.37
CA THR A 125 -4.06 -17.06 -18.82
C THR A 125 -3.76 -17.08 -17.35
N LEU A 126 -4.44 -17.98 -16.61
CA LEU A 126 -4.20 -18.22 -15.20
C LEU A 126 -3.10 -19.27 -15.01
N GLY A 127 -2.00 -18.86 -14.39
CA GLY A 127 -1.02 -19.77 -13.82
C GLY A 127 -1.35 -20.12 -12.38
N PHE A 128 -0.50 -20.94 -11.77
CA PHE A 128 -0.68 -21.36 -10.37
C PHE A 128 -0.63 -20.16 -9.41
N HIS A 129 0.39 -19.30 -9.52
CA HIS A 129 0.57 -18.15 -8.63
C HIS A 129 0.06 -16.84 -9.23
N LYS A 130 0.18 -16.64 -10.54
CA LYS A 130 -0.14 -15.37 -11.23
C LYS A 130 -0.78 -15.60 -12.59
N ALA A 131 -1.40 -14.54 -13.13
CA ALA A 131 -1.86 -14.48 -14.50
C ALA A 131 -0.84 -13.76 -15.40
N TYR A 132 -0.89 -13.98 -16.71
CA TYR A 132 -0.07 -13.31 -17.71
C TYR A 132 -0.74 -13.28 -19.07
N PHE A 133 -0.42 -12.27 -19.86
CA PHE A 133 -0.98 -12.06 -21.20
C PHE A 133 -0.33 -12.99 -22.24
N VAL A 134 -1.14 -13.53 -23.16
CA VAL A 134 -0.70 -14.45 -24.23
C VAL A 134 -1.48 -14.18 -25.52
N ASN A 135 -0.95 -14.67 -26.65
CA ASN A 135 -1.60 -14.56 -27.96
C ASN A 135 -2.21 -15.88 -28.45
N SER A 136 -2.05 -16.98 -27.72
CA SER A 136 -2.62 -18.27 -28.02
C SER A 136 -3.39 -18.82 -26.82
N ASP A 137 -4.55 -19.41 -27.09
CA ASP A 137 -5.38 -20.12 -26.11
C ASP A 137 -4.88 -21.55 -25.83
N LYS A 138 -3.97 -22.04 -26.67
CA LYS A 138 -3.39 -23.40 -26.57
C LYS A 138 -2.35 -23.47 -25.44
N GLN A 139 -2.74 -23.08 -24.21
CA GLN A 139 -1.92 -23.20 -23.01
C GLN A 139 -2.26 -24.52 -22.30
N LYS A 140 -1.42 -25.53 -22.46
CA LYS A 140 -1.66 -26.90 -21.92
C LYS A 140 -1.97 -26.82 -20.39
N GLY A 141 -3.14 -27.30 -20.01
CA GLY A 141 -3.59 -27.37 -18.62
C GLY A 141 -3.92 -26.02 -17.96
N LYS A 142 -4.08 -24.93 -18.74
CA LYS A 142 -4.40 -23.60 -18.20
C LYS A 142 -5.66 -23.02 -18.82
N THR A 143 -6.40 -22.25 -18.03
CA THR A 143 -7.59 -21.54 -18.49
C THR A 143 -7.18 -20.16 -19.03
N CYS A 144 -7.62 -19.88 -20.26
CA CYS A 144 -7.40 -18.59 -20.93
C CYS A 144 -8.72 -17.83 -21.02
N TYR A 145 -8.67 -16.52 -20.84
CA TYR A 145 -9.81 -15.63 -20.92
C TYR A 145 -9.56 -14.54 -21.95
N THR A 146 -10.58 -14.25 -22.76
CA THR A 146 -10.57 -13.05 -23.61
C THR A 146 -10.83 -11.80 -22.76
N LYS A 147 -10.63 -10.65 -23.35
CA LYS A 147 -10.93 -9.34 -22.76
C LYS A 147 -12.40 -9.24 -22.33
N GLU A 148 -13.31 -9.69 -23.19
CA GLU A 148 -14.76 -9.67 -22.95
C GLU A 148 -15.13 -10.56 -21.78
N GLN A 149 -14.56 -11.75 -21.71
CA GLN A 149 -14.78 -12.67 -20.58
C GLN A 149 -14.29 -12.09 -19.25
N VAL A 150 -13.14 -11.41 -19.24
CA VAL A 150 -12.65 -10.74 -18.03
C VAL A 150 -13.60 -9.63 -17.60
N VAL A 151 -14.11 -8.82 -18.55
CA VAL A 151 -15.10 -7.77 -18.25
C VAL A 151 -16.39 -8.37 -17.70
N SER A 152 -16.93 -9.43 -18.34
CA SER A 152 -18.15 -10.09 -17.85
C SER A 152 -17.97 -10.69 -16.45
N MET A 153 -16.79 -11.27 -16.15
CA MET A 153 -16.46 -11.76 -14.81
C MET A 153 -16.44 -10.65 -13.77
N LEU A 154 -15.91 -9.49 -14.14
CA LEU A 154 -15.85 -8.30 -13.27
C LEU A 154 -17.26 -7.75 -13.00
N GLU A 155 -18.05 -7.56 -14.07
CA GLU A 155 -19.43 -7.06 -13.97
C GLU A 155 -20.29 -8.00 -13.13
N PHE A 156 -20.19 -9.32 -13.39
CA PHE A 156 -20.90 -10.33 -12.59
C PHE A 156 -20.52 -10.25 -11.11
N LEU A 157 -19.22 -10.11 -10.78
CA LEU A 157 -18.79 -10.00 -9.39
C LEU A 157 -19.39 -8.76 -8.72
N ILE A 158 -19.36 -7.59 -9.40
CA ILE A 158 -19.84 -6.33 -8.83
C ILE A 158 -21.37 -6.34 -8.66
N ASP A 159 -22.10 -6.92 -9.61
CA ASP A 159 -23.57 -6.97 -9.58
C ASP A 159 -24.11 -8.02 -8.61
N ASN A 160 -23.29 -8.98 -8.17
CA ASN A 160 -23.66 -10.05 -7.27
C ASN A 160 -22.93 -9.99 -5.92
N ILE A 161 -22.83 -8.80 -5.35
CA ILE A 161 -22.30 -8.60 -4.02
C ILE A 161 -23.42 -8.71 -3.00
N PHE A 162 -23.41 -9.78 -2.21
CA PHE A 162 -24.36 -9.97 -1.12
C PHE A 162 -23.63 -10.06 0.22
N VAL A 163 -24.23 -9.47 1.25
CA VAL A 163 -23.74 -9.48 2.62
C VAL A 163 -24.84 -9.92 3.57
N GLU A 164 -24.53 -10.81 4.48
CA GLU A 164 -25.41 -11.23 5.56
C GLU A 164 -25.11 -10.40 6.80
N PHE A 165 -26.15 -9.82 7.39
CA PHE A 165 -26.07 -9.08 8.64
C PHE A 165 -27.35 -9.27 9.46
N GLY A 166 -27.23 -9.67 10.73
CA GLY A 166 -28.37 -9.92 11.61
C GLY A 166 -29.32 -11.00 11.08
N GLY A 167 -28.79 -12.05 10.41
CA GLY A 167 -29.60 -13.12 9.81
C GLY A 167 -30.37 -12.73 8.54
N ARG A 168 -30.15 -11.51 8.02
CA ARG A 168 -30.76 -11.03 6.78
C ARG A 168 -29.71 -10.88 5.68
N LEU A 169 -30.12 -11.16 4.44
CA LEU A 169 -29.30 -11.01 3.25
C LEU A 169 -29.58 -9.65 2.58
N PHE A 170 -28.53 -8.90 2.31
CA PHE A 170 -28.60 -7.60 1.62
C PHE A 170 -27.73 -7.62 0.37
N GLN A 171 -28.20 -7.03 -0.71
CA GLN A 171 -27.40 -6.75 -1.89
C GLN A 171 -26.70 -5.40 -1.72
N GLN A 172 -25.40 -5.37 -1.92
CA GLN A 172 -24.65 -4.12 -1.92
C GLN A 172 -24.74 -3.46 -3.29
N ILE A 173 -25.35 -2.27 -3.36
CA ILE A 173 -25.58 -1.51 -4.60
C ILE A 173 -24.60 -0.35 -4.78
N VAL A 174 -23.84 -0.01 -3.77
CA VAL A 174 -22.78 1.02 -3.76
C VAL A 174 -21.59 0.52 -2.96
N GLY A 175 -20.39 0.83 -3.40
CA GLY A 175 -19.16 0.48 -2.72
C GLY A 175 -18.66 -0.93 -3.02
N ILE A 176 -17.56 -1.30 -2.38
CA ILE A 176 -16.90 -2.60 -2.52
C ILE A 176 -16.78 -3.21 -1.11
N PRO A 177 -17.19 -4.47 -0.87
CA PRO A 177 -17.14 -5.05 0.46
C PRO A 177 -15.70 -5.27 0.92
N MET A 178 -15.37 -4.73 2.10
CA MET A 178 -14.09 -5.02 2.74
C MET A 178 -14.06 -6.49 3.15
N GLY A 179 -13.20 -7.27 2.50
CA GLY A 179 -13.06 -8.72 2.71
C GLY A 179 -13.11 -9.53 1.40
N THR A 180 -13.57 -8.94 0.30
CA THR A 180 -13.47 -9.55 -1.04
C THR A 180 -12.01 -9.52 -1.51
N ASN A 181 -11.50 -10.64 -2.05
CA ASN A 181 -10.07 -10.79 -2.39
C ASN A 181 -9.54 -9.70 -3.34
N CYS A 182 -10.31 -9.34 -4.37
CA CYS A 182 -9.89 -8.34 -5.36
C CYS A 182 -10.23 -6.90 -4.97
N ALA A 183 -10.91 -6.65 -3.85
CA ALA A 183 -11.37 -5.31 -3.45
C ALA A 183 -10.26 -4.24 -3.44
N PRO A 184 -9.05 -4.49 -2.91
CA PRO A 184 -7.96 -3.52 -2.97
C PRO A 184 -7.54 -3.18 -4.41
N LEU A 185 -7.52 -4.17 -5.31
CA LEU A 185 -7.18 -3.94 -6.71
C LEU A 185 -8.26 -3.18 -7.48
N LEU A 186 -9.54 -3.44 -7.15
CA LEU A 186 -10.65 -2.68 -7.73
C LEU A 186 -10.55 -1.20 -7.35
N ALA A 187 -10.30 -0.91 -6.06
CA ALA A 187 -10.10 0.45 -5.57
C ALA A 187 -8.86 1.11 -6.20
N ASP A 188 -7.73 0.41 -6.20
CA ASP A 188 -6.47 0.90 -6.78
C ASP A 188 -6.62 1.29 -8.24
N LEU A 189 -7.19 0.41 -9.06
CA LEU A 189 -7.35 0.64 -10.50
C LEU A 189 -8.42 1.70 -10.79
N PHE A 190 -9.48 1.74 -9.97
CA PHE A 190 -10.50 2.77 -10.09
C PHE A 190 -9.91 4.18 -9.88
N LEU A 191 -9.17 4.39 -8.81
CA LEU A 191 -8.51 5.67 -8.54
C LEU A 191 -7.43 5.98 -9.59
N PHE A 192 -6.61 5.00 -9.98
CA PHE A 192 -5.61 5.15 -11.03
C PHE A 192 -6.21 5.65 -12.35
N SER A 193 -7.44 5.24 -12.69
CA SER A 193 -8.09 5.69 -13.91
C SER A 193 -8.27 7.21 -13.96
N TYR A 194 -8.64 7.82 -12.85
CA TYR A 194 -8.78 9.27 -12.71
C TYR A 194 -7.43 9.98 -12.66
N GLU A 195 -6.50 9.46 -11.87
CA GLU A 195 -5.13 9.99 -11.71
C GLU A 195 -4.39 10.07 -13.05
N SER A 196 -4.43 8.96 -13.81
CA SER A 196 -3.79 8.87 -15.12
C SER A 196 -4.47 9.76 -16.16
N GLU A 197 -5.81 9.82 -16.19
CA GLU A 197 -6.57 10.68 -17.10
C GLU A 197 -6.29 12.17 -16.84
N PHE A 198 -6.26 12.58 -15.57
CA PHE A 198 -5.93 13.93 -15.16
C PHE A 198 -4.53 14.34 -15.67
N LEU A 199 -3.51 13.50 -15.41
CA LEU A 199 -2.15 13.78 -15.89
C LEU A 199 -2.04 13.80 -17.42
N GLN A 200 -2.74 12.90 -18.12
CA GLN A 200 -2.80 12.91 -19.57
C GLN A 200 -3.45 14.19 -20.09
N THR A 201 -4.47 14.70 -19.40
CA THR A 201 -5.14 15.96 -19.74
C THR A 201 -4.20 17.16 -19.58
N LEU A 202 -3.43 17.21 -18.49
CA LEU A 202 -2.40 18.24 -18.32
C LEU A 202 -1.36 18.21 -19.44
N VAL A 203 -0.85 17.02 -19.77
CA VAL A 203 0.13 16.84 -20.86
C VAL A 203 -0.46 17.26 -22.21
N LYS A 204 -1.68 16.86 -22.52
CA LYS A 204 -2.39 17.20 -23.75
C LYS A 204 -2.60 18.71 -23.91
N ASN A 205 -2.85 19.37 -22.79
CA ASN A 205 -3.02 20.83 -22.72
C ASN A 205 -1.68 21.59 -22.60
N LYS A 206 -0.54 20.91 -22.79
CA LYS A 206 0.83 21.46 -22.69
C LYS A 206 1.19 22.02 -21.31
N LYS A 207 0.48 21.65 -20.27
CA LYS A 207 0.72 22.02 -18.86
C LYS A 207 1.75 21.07 -18.22
N ILE A 208 2.94 20.99 -18.81
CA ILE A 208 4.00 20.04 -18.41
C ILE A 208 4.58 20.39 -17.03
N LYS A 209 4.69 21.69 -16.71
CA LYS A 209 5.21 22.14 -15.40
C LYS A 209 4.28 21.67 -14.28
N GLU A 210 2.99 21.87 -14.45
CA GLU A 210 1.95 21.42 -13.51
C GLU A 210 1.94 19.90 -13.37
N ALA A 211 2.03 19.15 -14.48
CA ALA A 211 2.08 17.69 -14.45
C ALA A 211 3.30 17.16 -13.65
N ARG A 212 4.43 17.83 -13.69
CA ARG A 212 5.65 17.47 -12.94
C ARG A 212 5.53 17.68 -11.44
N LEU A 213 4.60 18.54 -10.94
CA LEU A 213 4.34 18.69 -9.52
C LEU A 213 3.85 17.39 -8.87
N PHE A 214 3.31 16.47 -9.67
CA PHE A 214 2.80 15.18 -9.19
C PHE A 214 3.83 14.05 -9.26
N ASN A 215 5.08 14.32 -9.63
CA ASN A 215 6.12 13.29 -9.75
C ASN A 215 6.44 12.58 -8.43
N PHE A 216 6.23 13.27 -7.31
CA PHE A 216 6.43 12.73 -5.97
C PHE A 216 5.09 12.57 -5.23
N THR A 217 4.06 12.19 -5.98
CA THR A 217 2.79 11.77 -5.42
C THR A 217 2.76 10.26 -5.36
N PHE A 218 2.33 9.73 -4.21
CA PHE A 218 2.27 8.31 -3.90
C PHE A 218 0.92 7.98 -3.26
N ARG A 219 0.36 6.82 -3.59
CA ARG A 219 -0.89 6.35 -3.00
C ARG A 219 -0.81 4.89 -2.61
N TYR A 220 -1.27 4.60 -1.41
CA TYR A 220 -1.48 3.25 -0.92
C TYR A 220 -2.95 3.07 -0.56
N ILE A 221 -3.71 2.48 -1.46
CA ILE A 221 -5.17 2.30 -1.38
C ILE A 221 -5.87 3.66 -1.16
N ASP A 222 -6.20 3.98 0.09
CA ASP A 222 -6.90 5.18 0.54
C ASP A 222 -5.99 6.29 1.08
N ASP A 223 -4.73 6.00 1.35
CA ASP A 223 -3.75 6.98 1.83
C ASP A 223 -2.97 7.61 0.65
N VAL A 224 -2.91 8.93 0.56
CA VAL A 224 -2.15 9.69 -0.44
C VAL A 224 -1.05 10.51 0.23
N LEU A 225 0.15 10.48 -0.32
CA LEU A 225 1.28 11.33 0.03
C LEU A 225 1.67 12.16 -1.18
N SER A 226 1.81 13.47 -1.02
CA SER A 226 2.33 14.39 -2.04
C SER A 226 3.48 15.21 -1.47
N ILE A 227 4.64 15.16 -2.15
CA ILE A 227 5.84 15.92 -1.78
C ILE A 227 6.08 16.97 -2.87
N ASN A 228 6.47 18.17 -2.46
CA ASN A 228 6.76 19.30 -3.34
C ASN A 228 5.56 19.76 -4.20
N ASN A 229 4.35 19.57 -3.69
CA ASN A 229 3.13 20.13 -4.26
C ASN A 229 2.27 20.76 -3.14
N PRO A 230 2.60 21.98 -2.69
CA PRO A 230 1.92 22.60 -1.55
C PRO A 230 0.42 22.85 -1.80
N ASN A 231 0.02 23.00 -3.06
CA ASN A 231 -1.35 23.26 -3.48
C ASN A 231 -2.08 21.98 -3.93
N PHE A 232 -1.65 20.80 -3.51
CA PHE A 232 -2.27 19.54 -3.92
C PHE A 232 -3.78 19.51 -3.64
N SER A 233 -4.22 20.12 -2.54
CA SER A 233 -5.65 20.21 -2.16
C SER A 233 -6.52 20.84 -3.24
N ASP A 234 -6.00 21.85 -3.98
CA ASP A 234 -6.73 22.55 -5.03
C ASP A 234 -6.98 21.68 -6.27
N TRP A 235 -6.13 20.65 -6.45
CA TRP A 235 -6.24 19.71 -7.56
C TRP A 235 -7.20 18.55 -7.29
N ILE A 236 -7.51 18.26 -6.01
CA ILE A 236 -8.37 17.12 -5.63
C ILE A 236 -9.70 17.10 -6.38
N PRO A 237 -10.46 18.20 -6.48
CA PRO A 237 -11.75 18.23 -7.20
C PRO A 237 -11.60 18.03 -8.73
N LEU A 238 -10.40 18.27 -9.27
CA LEU A 238 -10.10 18.07 -10.70
C LEU A 238 -9.62 16.65 -10.99
N ILE A 239 -9.09 15.96 -9.99
CA ILE A 239 -8.57 14.58 -10.12
C ILE A 239 -9.69 13.59 -9.85
N TYR A 240 -10.42 13.74 -8.75
CA TYR A 240 -11.33 12.72 -8.25
C TYR A 240 -12.80 13.15 -8.35
N PRO A 241 -13.71 12.20 -8.55
CA PRO A 241 -15.12 12.50 -8.64
C PRO A 241 -15.70 12.93 -7.27
N PRO A 242 -16.78 13.74 -7.25
CA PRO A 242 -17.32 14.35 -6.02
C PRO A 242 -17.89 13.36 -5.00
N GLU A 243 -18.15 12.11 -5.41
CA GLU A 243 -18.61 11.06 -4.49
C GLU A 243 -17.50 10.56 -3.54
N LEU A 244 -16.24 10.88 -3.83
CA LEU A 244 -15.09 10.50 -3.00
C LEU A 244 -14.71 11.64 -2.08
N GLU A 245 -14.93 11.47 -0.80
CA GLU A 245 -14.53 12.44 0.23
C GLU A 245 -13.05 12.23 0.59
N ILE A 246 -12.23 13.26 0.37
CA ILE A 246 -10.80 13.26 0.65
C ILE A 246 -10.50 14.34 1.67
N LYS A 247 -9.78 13.97 2.74
CA LYS A 247 -9.41 14.88 3.83
C LYS A 247 -7.91 14.98 3.93
N GLU A 248 -7.40 16.19 4.11
CA GLU A 248 -6.01 16.40 4.46
C GLU A 248 -5.75 15.87 5.88
N THR A 249 -4.65 15.14 6.04
CA THR A 249 -4.21 14.50 7.30
C THR A 249 -2.76 14.85 7.64
N THR A 250 -2.25 15.91 7.07
CA THR A 250 -0.89 16.42 7.31
C THR A 250 -0.71 16.81 8.77
N ASP A 251 0.39 16.37 9.43
CA ASP A 251 0.63 16.63 10.83
C ASP A 251 1.09 18.09 11.08
N THR A 252 2.12 18.54 10.34
CA THR A 252 2.65 19.90 10.39
C THR A 252 3.07 20.39 9.00
N ALA A 253 3.52 21.62 8.87
CA ALA A 253 4.02 22.16 7.60
C ALA A 253 5.24 21.38 7.04
N SER A 254 6.05 20.76 7.91
CA SER A 254 7.29 20.06 7.56
C SER A 254 7.27 18.56 7.83
N SER A 255 6.17 18.01 8.33
CA SER A 255 6.10 16.60 8.71
C SER A 255 4.73 15.97 8.49
N ALA A 256 4.71 14.68 8.21
CA ALA A 256 3.48 13.90 8.09
C ALA A 256 3.73 12.42 8.39
N SER A 257 2.72 11.77 8.98
CA SER A 257 2.65 10.32 9.08
C SER A 257 2.04 9.72 7.81
N PHE A 258 2.72 8.73 7.22
CA PHE A 258 2.23 8.01 6.05
C PHE A 258 2.54 6.53 6.17
N LEU A 259 1.52 5.70 6.13
CA LEU A 259 1.59 4.25 6.40
C LEU A 259 2.18 3.97 7.79
N ASP A 260 3.34 3.33 7.83
CA ASP A 260 4.12 3.05 9.04
C ASP A 260 5.39 3.92 9.17
N LEU A 261 5.43 5.03 8.43
CA LEU A 261 6.53 5.98 8.44
C LEU A 261 6.07 7.34 8.96
N TYR A 262 6.92 7.98 9.72
CA TYR A 262 6.89 9.41 9.98
C TYR A 262 7.96 10.07 9.11
N LEU A 263 7.53 11.02 8.31
CA LEU A 263 8.35 11.77 7.37
C LEU A 263 8.50 13.19 7.91
N GLU A 264 9.72 13.71 7.91
CA GLU A 264 10.02 15.06 8.39
C GLU A 264 11.18 15.64 7.59
N PHE A 265 11.12 16.90 7.22
CA PHE A 265 12.24 17.60 6.62
C PHE A 265 12.68 18.78 7.48
N ASP A 266 14.00 18.99 7.52
CA ASP A 266 14.62 20.04 8.30
C ASP A 266 14.70 21.38 7.54
N ILE A 267 15.29 22.41 8.16
CA ILE A 267 15.50 23.74 7.56
C ILE A 267 16.43 23.71 6.33
N HIS A 268 17.18 22.63 6.14
CA HIS A 268 18.05 22.41 4.99
C HIS A 268 17.40 21.51 3.93
N SER A 269 16.07 21.26 4.06
CA SER A 269 15.31 20.40 3.16
C SER A 269 15.74 18.92 3.15
N HIS A 270 16.46 18.45 4.16
CA HIS A 270 16.82 17.06 4.29
C HIS A 270 15.68 16.24 4.85
N LEU A 271 15.26 15.20 4.10
CA LEU A 271 14.21 14.29 4.52
C LEU A 271 14.76 13.29 5.53
N SER A 272 14.18 13.25 6.71
CA SER A 272 14.36 12.19 7.70
C SER A 272 13.13 11.28 7.75
N THR A 273 13.35 10.01 8.02
CA THR A 273 12.28 9.01 8.14
C THR A 273 12.47 8.19 9.41
N ARG A 274 11.36 7.88 10.08
CA ARG A 274 11.33 6.98 11.24
C ARG A 274 10.05 6.15 11.26
N ILE A 275 10.01 5.12 12.07
CA ILE A 275 8.79 4.32 12.25
C ILE A 275 7.72 5.16 12.94
N TYR A 276 6.53 5.16 12.34
CA TYR A 276 5.29 5.59 12.97
C TYR A 276 4.46 4.36 13.37
N ASP A 277 4.12 4.28 14.63
CA ASP A 277 3.29 3.20 15.15
C ASP A 277 2.07 3.79 15.87
N LYS A 278 0.90 3.69 15.24
CA LYS A 278 -0.37 4.20 15.79
C LYS A 278 -0.71 3.67 17.20
N ARG A 279 -0.04 2.61 17.64
CA ARG A 279 -0.21 2.06 18.99
C ARG A 279 0.46 2.91 20.06
N ASP A 280 1.45 3.70 19.68
CA ASP A 280 2.13 4.62 20.58
C ASP A 280 1.25 5.85 20.94
N ASP A 281 0.17 6.09 20.15
CA ASP A 281 -0.78 7.18 20.39
C ASP A 281 -1.77 6.86 21.52
N PHE A 282 -1.81 5.60 22.00
CA PHE A 282 -2.67 5.20 23.11
C PHE A 282 -1.99 5.44 24.44
N ASN A 283 -2.78 5.84 25.45
CA ASN A 283 -2.33 6.04 26.84
C ASN A 283 -2.30 4.74 27.67
N PHE A 284 -2.40 3.58 27.00
CA PHE A 284 -2.30 2.26 27.62
C PHE A 284 -1.44 1.32 26.80
N GLU A 285 -0.84 0.33 27.45
CA GLU A 285 0.01 -0.64 26.77
C GLU A 285 -0.81 -1.63 25.93
N ILE A 286 -0.46 -1.74 24.64
CA ILE A 286 -1.03 -2.74 23.74
C ILE A 286 -0.08 -3.93 23.65
N ILE A 287 -0.52 -5.08 24.16
CA ILE A 287 0.17 -6.37 24.05
C ILE A 287 -0.06 -6.92 22.63
N ASN A 288 0.98 -6.92 21.82
CA ASN A 288 0.90 -7.35 20.41
C ASN A 288 1.88 -8.48 20.05
N PHE A 289 2.64 -8.96 21.02
CA PHE A 289 3.50 -10.12 20.87
C PHE A 289 3.03 -11.24 21.79
N PRO A 290 3.01 -12.50 21.33
CA PRO A 290 2.59 -13.62 22.16
C PRO A 290 3.60 -13.83 23.29
N HIS A 291 3.12 -14.25 24.45
CA HIS A 291 3.97 -14.64 25.57
C HIS A 291 4.78 -15.92 25.19
N LEU A 292 6.06 -15.97 25.52
CA LEU A 292 6.95 -17.06 25.10
C LEU A 292 6.55 -18.43 25.65
N SER A 293 5.86 -18.47 26.81
CA SER A 293 5.30 -19.70 27.38
C SER A 293 3.99 -20.16 26.74
N SER A 294 3.45 -19.39 25.77
CA SER A 294 2.26 -19.81 25.03
C SER A 294 2.58 -20.94 24.05
N ASN A 295 1.54 -21.55 23.46
CA ASN A 295 1.69 -22.67 22.53
C ASN A 295 2.22 -22.24 21.15
N ILE A 296 3.35 -21.51 21.13
CA ILE A 296 4.04 -21.09 19.91
C ILE A 296 5.43 -21.72 19.84
N PRO A 297 5.91 -22.14 18.67
CA PRO A 297 7.28 -22.60 18.51
C PRO A 297 8.29 -21.49 18.84
N THR A 298 9.31 -21.80 19.63
CA THR A 298 10.30 -20.83 20.12
C THR A 298 11.06 -20.13 19.00
N SER A 299 11.47 -20.87 17.95
CA SER A 299 12.28 -20.30 16.87
C SER A 299 11.51 -19.25 16.03
N PRO A 300 10.29 -19.50 15.55
CA PRO A 300 9.45 -18.46 14.93
C PRO A 300 9.15 -17.28 15.86
N ALA A 301 8.99 -17.50 17.18
CA ALA A 301 8.78 -16.44 18.14
C ALA A 301 9.95 -15.43 18.12
N TYR A 302 11.20 -15.89 18.23
CA TYR A 302 12.38 -15.02 18.11
C TYR A 302 12.56 -14.43 16.68
N GLY A 303 11.98 -15.05 15.65
CA GLY A 303 11.93 -14.51 14.30
C GLY A 303 11.22 -13.15 14.21
N ILE A 304 10.26 -12.89 15.11
CA ILE A 304 9.58 -11.59 15.23
C ILE A 304 10.59 -10.48 15.51
N TYR A 305 11.51 -10.70 16.45
CA TYR A 305 12.55 -9.73 16.78
C TYR A 305 13.38 -9.33 15.56
N ILE A 306 13.86 -10.31 14.80
CA ILE A 306 14.64 -10.06 13.59
C ILE A 306 13.83 -9.33 12.51
N SER A 307 12.58 -9.73 12.29
CA SER A 307 11.73 -9.10 11.28
C SER A 307 11.46 -7.62 11.60
N GLN A 308 11.27 -7.28 12.87
CA GLN A 308 11.08 -5.89 13.29
C GLN A 308 12.40 -5.09 13.18
N LEU A 309 13.55 -5.66 13.52
CA LEU A 309 14.85 -4.99 13.33
C LEU A 309 15.14 -4.68 11.85
N ILE A 310 14.82 -5.61 10.94
CA ILE A 310 14.91 -5.37 9.49
C ILE A 310 14.00 -4.19 9.10
N ARG A 311 12.79 -4.15 9.61
CA ARG A 311 11.85 -3.06 9.35
C ARG A 311 12.39 -1.72 9.87
N TYR A 312 12.88 -1.68 11.10
CA TYR A 312 13.41 -0.46 11.72
C TYR A 312 14.67 0.04 11.02
N SER A 313 15.59 -0.87 10.68
CA SER A 313 16.82 -0.50 9.97
C SER A 313 16.54 0.11 8.59
N ARG A 314 15.46 -0.30 7.92
CA ARG A 314 15.05 0.27 6.63
C ARG A 314 14.39 1.63 6.80
N ALA A 315 13.52 1.76 7.79
CA ALA A 315 12.64 2.91 7.98
C ALA A 315 13.31 4.09 8.70
N CYS A 316 14.19 3.84 9.68
CA CYS A 316 14.85 4.91 10.44
C CYS A 316 16.08 5.43 9.69
N SER A 317 16.09 6.72 9.36
CA SER A 317 17.26 7.37 8.76
C SER A 317 18.36 7.65 9.80
N SER A 318 17.99 7.93 11.06
CA SER A 318 18.93 8.18 12.16
C SER A 318 19.15 6.95 13.04
N TYR A 319 20.35 6.84 13.61
CA TYR A 319 20.67 5.79 14.59
C TYR A 319 19.86 5.92 15.87
N SER A 320 19.64 7.16 16.35
CA SER A 320 18.87 7.42 17.57
C SER A 320 17.41 6.91 17.47
N ASP A 321 16.78 7.10 16.31
CA ASP A 321 15.42 6.59 16.08
C ASP A 321 15.39 5.07 15.98
N PHE A 322 16.39 4.47 15.36
CA PHE A 322 16.54 3.01 15.33
C PHE A 322 16.70 2.45 16.76
N VAL A 323 17.57 3.03 17.59
CA VAL A 323 17.80 2.59 18.97
C VAL A 323 16.54 2.72 19.81
N LYS A 324 15.84 3.85 19.75
CA LYS A 324 14.56 4.04 20.47
C LYS A 324 13.55 2.94 20.13
N ARG A 325 13.42 2.59 18.85
CA ARG A 325 12.51 1.51 18.42
C ARG A 325 13.00 0.14 18.83
N HIS A 326 14.30 -0.09 18.79
CA HIS A 326 14.91 -1.33 19.23
C HIS A 326 14.69 -1.54 20.74
N GLN A 327 14.96 -0.55 21.59
CA GLN A 327 14.72 -0.59 23.03
C GLN A 327 13.24 -0.87 23.35
N CYS A 328 12.31 -0.13 22.69
CA CYS A 328 10.88 -0.35 22.86
C CYS A 328 10.48 -1.81 22.53
N LEU A 329 10.99 -2.36 21.43
CA LEU A 329 10.76 -3.75 21.04
C LEU A 329 11.34 -4.73 22.06
N SER A 330 12.57 -4.52 22.49
CA SER A 330 13.27 -5.37 23.45
C SER A 330 12.52 -5.45 24.77
N ARG A 331 12.09 -4.29 25.30
CA ARG A 331 11.25 -4.21 26.51
C ARG A 331 9.95 -4.97 26.33
N LYS A 332 9.19 -4.73 25.25
CA LYS A 332 7.93 -5.44 24.98
C LYS A 332 8.12 -6.95 24.89
N LEU A 333 9.19 -7.43 24.27
CA LEU A 333 9.47 -8.86 24.18
C LEU A 333 9.89 -9.45 25.53
N MET A 334 10.75 -8.78 26.30
CA MET A 334 11.14 -9.24 27.62
C MET A 334 9.94 -9.32 28.59
N ASN A 335 9.03 -8.35 28.54
CA ASN A 335 7.76 -8.40 29.28
C ASN A 335 6.88 -9.59 28.86
N GLN A 336 7.07 -10.15 27.68
CA GLN A 336 6.41 -11.36 27.19
C GLN A 336 7.26 -12.64 27.40
N GLY A 337 8.26 -12.61 28.32
CA GLY A 337 9.07 -13.76 28.71
C GLY A 337 10.22 -14.11 27.77
N TYR A 338 10.57 -13.25 26.82
CA TYR A 338 11.72 -13.47 25.95
C TYR A 338 13.03 -13.22 26.71
N VAL A 339 13.99 -14.15 26.56
CA VAL A 339 15.25 -14.15 27.32
C VAL A 339 16.27 -13.24 26.65
N LYS A 340 16.85 -12.30 27.41
CA LYS A 340 17.82 -11.29 26.92
C LYS A 340 19.01 -11.91 26.20
N GLU A 341 19.62 -12.95 26.75
CA GLU A 341 20.79 -13.64 26.18
C GLU A 341 20.48 -14.25 24.81
N ARG A 342 19.25 -14.75 24.62
CA ARG A 342 18.80 -15.24 23.31
C ARG A 342 18.57 -14.10 22.33
N LEU A 343 18.02 -12.97 22.77
CA LEU A 343 17.90 -11.78 21.91
C LEU A 343 19.28 -11.31 21.43
N VAL A 344 20.29 -11.29 22.31
CA VAL A 344 21.69 -10.99 21.94
C VAL A 344 22.20 -11.95 20.86
N LEU A 345 21.99 -13.27 21.01
CA LEU A 345 22.41 -14.27 20.02
C LEU A 345 21.73 -14.04 18.66
N PHE A 346 20.43 -13.77 18.66
CA PHE A 346 19.69 -13.50 17.43
C PHE A 346 20.15 -12.20 16.78
N LEU A 347 20.41 -11.15 17.58
CA LEU A 347 20.92 -9.87 17.10
C LEU A 347 22.30 -10.01 16.45
N LYS A 348 23.24 -10.74 17.09
CA LYS A 348 24.55 -11.04 16.50
C LYS A 348 24.43 -11.77 15.16
N LYS A 349 23.56 -12.79 15.09
CA LYS A 349 23.29 -13.50 13.83
C LYS A 349 22.65 -12.59 12.76
N PHE A 350 21.79 -11.68 13.17
CA PHE A 350 21.17 -10.69 12.28
C PHE A 350 22.23 -9.76 11.68
N ILE A 351 23.05 -9.12 12.53
CA ILE A 351 24.10 -8.20 12.07
C ILE A 351 25.12 -8.92 11.17
N GLY A 352 25.49 -10.17 11.49
CA GLY A 352 26.37 -10.96 10.62
C GLY A 352 25.80 -11.27 9.23
N ARG A 353 24.47 -11.28 9.08
CA ARG A 353 23.78 -11.46 7.78
C ARG A 353 23.47 -10.15 7.07
N TYR A 354 23.41 -9.05 7.81
CA TYR A 354 23.04 -7.72 7.34
C TYR A 354 24.07 -6.69 7.83
N PRO A 355 25.34 -6.80 7.38
CA PRO A 355 26.42 -5.91 7.83
C PRO A 355 26.16 -4.45 7.44
N GLU A 356 25.34 -4.20 6.40
CA GLU A 356 24.93 -2.87 5.98
C GLU A 356 24.26 -2.04 7.10
N LEU A 357 23.79 -2.66 8.18
CA LEU A 357 23.26 -1.93 9.34
C LEU A 357 24.38 -1.18 10.08
N VAL A 358 25.52 -1.84 10.25
CA VAL A 358 26.73 -1.27 10.88
C VAL A 358 27.26 -0.12 10.03
N ASP A 359 27.36 -0.35 8.71
CA ASP A 359 27.84 0.66 7.76
C ASP A 359 26.90 1.86 7.69
N LYS A 360 25.58 1.61 7.66
CA LYS A 360 24.55 2.67 7.57
C LYS A 360 24.67 3.69 8.70
N TYR A 361 24.92 3.25 9.91
CA TYR A 361 24.94 4.12 11.08
C TYR A 361 26.35 4.41 11.58
N SER A 362 27.38 3.83 10.96
CA SER A 362 28.79 3.97 11.37
C SER A 362 29.02 3.64 12.85
N VAL A 363 28.42 2.54 13.34
CA VAL A 363 28.46 2.08 14.73
C VAL A 363 28.92 0.64 14.81
N SER A 364 29.55 0.23 15.91
CA SER A 364 29.97 -1.14 16.11
C SER A 364 28.79 -2.08 16.46
N THR A 365 28.97 -3.38 16.17
CA THR A 365 28.03 -4.42 16.60
C THR A 365 27.81 -4.40 18.13
N SER A 366 28.86 -4.18 18.90
CA SER A 366 28.80 -4.09 20.37
C SER A 366 27.96 -2.92 20.82
N GLN A 367 28.08 -1.78 20.15
CA GLN A 367 27.26 -0.59 20.43
C GLN A 367 25.78 -0.84 20.15
N ILE A 368 25.44 -1.47 19.02
CA ILE A 368 24.03 -1.79 18.68
C ILE A 368 23.41 -2.74 19.71
N ILE A 369 24.20 -3.72 20.22
CA ILE A 369 23.74 -4.66 21.24
C ILE A 369 23.52 -3.94 22.57
N HIS A 370 24.51 -3.15 22.99
CA HIS A 370 24.46 -2.36 24.21
C HIS A 370 23.24 -1.44 24.19
N ASP A 371 23.17 -0.52 23.22
CA ASP A 371 22.14 0.51 23.16
C ASP A 371 20.72 -0.06 23.02
N GLY A 372 20.56 -1.16 22.28
CA GLY A 372 19.24 -1.73 22.00
C GLY A 372 18.69 -2.69 23.07
N LEU A 373 19.55 -3.21 23.96
CA LEU A 373 19.19 -4.19 24.99
C LEU A 373 19.50 -3.74 26.42
N GLU A 374 20.05 -2.55 26.61
CA GLU A 374 20.06 -1.87 27.91
C GLU A 374 18.68 -1.23 28.15
N VAL A 375 17.80 -2.02 28.76
CA VAL A 375 16.42 -1.61 29.07
C VAL A 375 16.13 -1.81 30.55
#